data_71265616744915e9a0d891619ae2ceb0
#
_entry.id   71265616744915e9a0d891619ae2ceb0
#
_cell.length_a   1.000
_cell.length_b   1.000
_cell.length_c   1.000
_cell.angle_alpha   90.00
_cell.angle_beta   90.00
_cell.angle_gamma   90.00
#
_symmetry.space_group_name_H-M   'P 1'
#
loop_
_entity.id
_entity.type
_entity.pdbx_description
1 polymer ?
#
loop_
_entity_poly.entity_id
_entity_poly.type
_entity_poly.pdbx_seq_one_letter_code
_entity_poly.pdbx_strand_id
1 'polypeptide(L)'
;MKQVFLCLTIGWMCFIFYQGSRQLDDSYSQSDVIVDQVIEMIETIQETFKKKPESTETNQIPTPTPGYQVDEATLAKKKFRKDIAYVIRKSAHFFEYGLLAMLLAIDFYLIKQSRLNIVIYSLFITLLCAVGDEFYQSFIGRGSNVRDIVIDFSGALF
;
A
#
# COMPACT_ATOMS: atom_id res chain seq x y z
N MET A 1 27.12 16.38 -7.26
CA MET A 1 25.71 16.05 -7.59
C MET A 1 25.51 14.56 -7.89
N LYS A 2 26.27 13.93 -8.83
CA LYS A 2 26.10 12.50 -9.18
C LYS A 2 26.14 11.55 -7.97
N GLN A 3 27.15 11.72 -7.10
CA GLN A 3 27.29 10.86 -5.90
C GLN A 3 26.13 11.00 -4.92
N VAL A 4 25.55 12.22 -4.81
CA VAL A 4 24.42 12.46 -3.92
C VAL A 4 23.17 11.72 -4.39
N PHE A 5 22.88 11.79 -5.70
CA PHE A 5 21.73 11.07 -6.26
C PHE A 5 21.92 9.55 -6.15
N LEU A 6 23.11 9.04 -6.47
CA LEU A 6 23.42 7.62 -6.29
C LEU A 6 23.22 7.16 -4.83
N CYS A 7 23.68 7.93 -3.85
CA CYS A 7 23.45 7.62 -2.44
C CYS A 7 21.95 7.65 -2.08
N LEU A 8 21.17 8.59 -2.63
CA LEU A 8 19.72 8.65 -2.43
C LEU A 8 19.03 7.42 -3.03
N THR A 9 19.41 7.01 -4.24
CA THR A 9 18.86 5.82 -4.91
C THR A 9 19.15 4.56 -4.11
N ILE A 10 20.39 4.37 -3.67
CA ILE A 10 20.78 3.22 -2.84
C ILE A 10 20.05 3.25 -1.51
N GLY A 11 19.99 4.41 -0.85
CA GLY A 11 19.24 4.57 0.40
C GLY A 11 17.75 4.25 0.24
N TRP A 12 17.16 4.67 -0.89
CA TRP A 12 15.76 4.37 -1.21
C TRP A 12 15.53 2.88 -1.48
N MET A 13 16.43 2.22 -2.20
CA MET A 13 16.38 0.76 -2.38
C MET A 13 16.45 0.02 -1.04
N CYS A 14 17.39 0.41 -0.17
CA CYS A 14 17.49 -0.16 1.18
C CYS A 14 16.22 0.07 2.00
N PHE A 15 15.58 1.24 1.86
CA PHE A 15 14.33 1.56 2.52
C PHE A 15 13.19 0.65 2.06
N ILE A 16 13.04 0.43 0.75
CA ILE A 16 12.02 -0.49 0.20
C ILE A 16 12.22 -1.91 0.76
N PHE A 17 13.43 -2.46 0.70
CA PHE A 17 13.72 -3.78 1.25
C PHE A 17 13.52 -3.85 2.77
N TYR A 18 13.85 -2.78 3.50
CA TYR A 18 13.57 -2.69 4.93
C TYR A 18 12.05 -2.73 5.21
N GLN A 19 11.25 -2.00 4.46
CA GLN A 19 9.79 -2.03 4.58
C GLN A 19 9.23 -3.42 4.24
N GLY A 20 9.74 -4.05 3.16
CA GLY A 20 9.39 -5.41 2.77
C GLY A 20 9.76 -6.45 3.84
N SER A 21 10.82 -6.21 4.62
CA SER A 21 11.29 -7.12 5.67
C SER A 21 10.48 -7.09 6.97
N ARG A 22 9.64 -6.07 7.19
CA ARG A 22 8.83 -5.96 8.41
C ARG A 22 7.76 -7.05 8.45
N GLN A 23 7.58 -7.67 9.61
CA GLN A 23 6.57 -8.70 9.82
C GLN A 23 5.16 -8.16 9.64
N LEU A 24 4.23 -9.04 9.28
CA LEU A 24 2.82 -8.70 9.05
C LEU A 24 2.19 -7.92 10.21
N ASP A 25 2.50 -8.29 11.45
CA ASP A 25 1.92 -7.69 12.65
C ASP A 25 2.29 -6.21 12.80
N ASP A 26 3.55 -5.86 12.50
CA ASP A 26 4.01 -4.46 12.52
C ASP A 26 3.40 -3.63 11.38
N SER A 27 3.21 -4.24 10.22
CA SER A 27 2.59 -3.58 9.06
C SER A 27 1.10 -3.33 9.28
N TYR A 28 0.41 -4.22 9.99
CA TYR A 28 -1.00 -4.02 10.33
C TYR A 28 -1.19 -2.87 11.33
N SER A 29 -0.35 -2.77 12.37
CA SER A 29 -0.49 -1.71 13.38
C SER A 29 -0.28 -0.30 12.82
N GLN A 30 0.64 -0.11 11.86
CA GLN A 30 0.83 1.18 11.19
C GLN A 30 -0.29 1.50 10.19
N SER A 31 -0.78 0.49 9.48
CA SER A 31 -1.92 0.67 8.56
C SER A 31 -3.20 0.97 9.31
N ASP A 32 -3.40 0.42 10.50
CA ASP A 32 -4.65 0.59 11.28
C ASP A 32 -4.90 2.06 11.64
N VAL A 33 -3.88 2.83 11.98
CA VAL A 33 -4.03 4.27 12.29
C VAL A 33 -4.52 5.05 11.06
N ILE A 34 -3.94 4.78 9.88
CA ILE A 34 -4.34 5.43 8.63
C ILE A 34 -5.73 4.95 8.19
N VAL A 35 -5.99 3.65 8.34
CA VAL A 35 -7.29 3.06 8.04
C VAL A 35 -8.39 3.66 8.91
N ASP A 36 -8.14 3.87 10.21
CA ASP A 36 -9.11 4.50 11.11
C ASP A 36 -9.40 5.94 10.69
N GLN A 37 -8.39 6.74 10.34
CA GLN A 37 -8.57 8.09 9.83
C GLN A 37 -9.36 8.13 8.51
N VAL A 38 -9.08 7.21 7.59
CA VAL A 38 -9.81 7.11 6.31
C VAL A 38 -11.27 6.70 6.53
N ILE A 39 -11.53 5.75 7.43
CA ILE A 39 -12.89 5.32 7.75
C ILE A 39 -13.67 6.46 8.41
N GLU A 40 -13.09 7.16 9.38
CA GLU A 40 -13.70 8.32 10.03
C GLU A 40 -14.04 9.42 9.01
N MET A 41 -13.14 9.67 8.07
CA MET A 41 -13.39 10.61 6.97
C MET A 41 -14.56 10.16 6.08
N ILE A 42 -14.62 8.87 5.72
CA ILE A 42 -15.71 8.32 4.90
C ILE A 42 -17.04 8.40 5.66
N GLU A 43 -17.07 8.04 6.95
CA GLU A 43 -18.26 8.12 7.79
C GLU A 43 -18.74 9.59 7.89
N THR A 44 -17.84 10.55 8.12
CA THR A 44 -18.15 11.99 8.16
C THR A 44 -18.73 12.48 6.82
N ILE A 45 -18.17 12.06 5.70
CA ILE A 45 -18.67 12.39 4.37
C ILE A 45 -20.07 11.79 4.17
N GLN A 46 -20.27 10.53 4.54
CA GLN A 46 -21.58 9.87 4.41
C GLN A 46 -22.65 10.54 5.27
N GLU A 47 -22.32 10.94 6.49
CA GLU A 47 -23.22 11.70 7.36
C GLU A 47 -23.58 13.07 6.77
N THR A 48 -22.60 13.74 6.16
CA THR A 48 -22.81 15.03 5.49
C THR A 48 -23.76 14.90 4.31
N PHE A 49 -23.68 13.82 3.53
CA PHE A 49 -24.57 13.54 2.41
C PHE A 49 -25.93 12.94 2.83
N LYS A 50 -26.02 12.30 3.99
CA LYS A 50 -27.25 11.73 4.56
C LYS A 50 -28.13 12.77 5.27
N LYS A 51 -27.72 14.02 5.44
CA LYS A 51 -28.49 15.09 6.07
C LYS A 51 -29.63 15.58 5.16
N LYS A 52 -30.62 14.69 4.93
CA LYS A 52 -32.00 15.06 4.62
C LYS A 52 -32.89 14.30 5.62
N PRO A 53 -33.81 14.99 6.32
CA PRO A 53 -34.44 14.42 7.49
C PRO A 53 -35.58 13.46 7.08
N GLU A 54 -35.56 12.27 7.61
CA GLU A 54 -36.82 11.54 7.81
C GLU A 54 -36.73 10.82 9.16
N SER A 55 -37.51 11.35 10.06
CA SER A 55 -37.77 10.84 11.41
C SER A 55 -38.59 9.56 11.33
N THR A 56 -38.13 8.49 11.95
CA THR A 56 -39.01 7.52 12.59
C THR A 56 -38.19 6.75 13.62
N GLU A 57 -38.39 7.14 14.88
CA GLU A 57 -38.00 6.33 16.04
C GLU A 57 -38.82 5.03 16.03
N THR A 58 -38.15 3.91 16.14
CA THR A 58 -38.78 2.72 16.68
C THR A 58 -37.83 2.08 17.68
N ASN A 59 -38.11 2.38 18.96
CA ASN A 59 -37.53 1.68 20.09
C ASN A 59 -37.88 0.20 20.04
N GLN A 60 -36.91 -0.65 19.83
CA GLN A 60 -36.98 -2.07 20.19
C GLN A 60 -35.77 -2.42 21.04
N ILE A 61 -36.04 -2.73 22.30
CA ILE A 61 -35.10 -3.28 23.27
C ILE A 61 -34.80 -4.74 22.84
N PRO A 62 -33.53 -5.13 22.58
CA PRO A 62 -33.21 -6.52 22.34
C PRO A 62 -32.94 -7.22 23.69
N THR A 63 -33.68 -8.26 23.97
CA THR A 63 -33.43 -9.24 25.01
C THR A 63 -32.14 -10.02 24.70
N PRO A 64 -31.22 -10.22 25.66
CA PRO A 64 -29.99 -10.94 25.38
C PRO A 64 -30.21 -12.46 25.35
N THR A 65 -30.02 -13.08 24.21
CA THR A 65 -29.91 -14.54 24.09
C THR A 65 -28.41 -14.89 23.96
N PRO A 66 -27.88 -15.84 24.76
CA PRO A 66 -26.48 -16.23 24.70
C PRO A 66 -26.25 -17.22 23.56
N GLY A 67 -25.86 -16.72 22.43
CA GLY A 67 -25.31 -17.47 21.31
C GLY A 67 -24.38 -16.51 20.59
N TYR A 68 -23.09 -16.85 20.53
CA TYR A 68 -22.04 -16.06 19.88
C TYR A 68 -22.27 -16.08 18.36
N GLN A 69 -23.30 -15.35 17.92
CA GLN A 69 -23.48 -15.05 16.50
C GLN A 69 -22.62 -13.82 16.23
N VAL A 70 -21.53 -14.02 15.52
CA VAL A 70 -20.74 -12.92 14.96
C VAL A 70 -21.68 -12.17 14.03
N ASP A 71 -22.10 -10.99 14.43
CA ASP A 71 -23.02 -10.14 13.69
C ASP A 71 -22.48 -9.91 12.28
N GLU A 72 -23.30 -10.16 11.28
CA GLU A 72 -22.95 -10.04 9.86
C GLU A 72 -22.44 -8.63 9.54
N ALA A 73 -22.94 -7.61 10.22
CA ALA A 73 -22.46 -6.24 10.14
C ALA A 73 -21.02 -6.08 10.65
N THR A 74 -20.65 -6.80 11.71
CA THR A 74 -19.28 -6.81 12.25
C THR A 74 -18.31 -7.48 11.30
N LEU A 75 -18.72 -8.56 10.62
CA LEU A 75 -17.93 -9.24 9.60
C LEU A 75 -17.73 -8.35 8.37
N ALA A 76 -18.77 -7.64 7.94
CA ALA A 76 -18.71 -6.71 6.81
C ALA A 76 -17.76 -5.54 7.10
N LYS A 77 -17.82 -4.93 8.30
CA LYS A 77 -16.88 -3.88 8.74
C LYS A 77 -15.42 -4.40 8.76
N LYS A 78 -15.21 -5.60 9.26
CA LYS A 78 -13.88 -6.21 9.33
C LYS A 78 -13.29 -6.49 7.95
N LYS A 79 -14.13 -6.93 7.01
CA LYS A 79 -13.74 -7.11 5.61
C LYS A 79 -13.40 -5.78 4.95
N PHE A 80 -14.25 -4.77 5.10
CA PHE A 80 -14.04 -3.43 4.55
C PHE A 80 -12.73 -2.80 5.05
N ARG A 81 -12.41 -2.91 6.34
CA ARG A 81 -11.12 -2.45 6.91
C ARG A 81 -9.94 -3.15 6.24
N LYS A 82 -10.02 -4.47 6.04
CA LYS A 82 -8.94 -5.23 5.37
C LYS A 82 -8.75 -4.79 3.91
N ASP A 83 -9.84 -4.53 3.21
CA ASP A 83 -9.80 -4.09 1.81
C ASP A 83 -9.15 -2.69 1.69
N ILE A 84 -9.52 -1.75 2.59
CA ILE A 84 -8.89 -0.43 2.64
C ILE A 84 -7.40 -0.54 2.99
N ALA A 85 -7.04 -1.33 4.01
CA ALA A 85 -5.65 -1.54 4.39
C ALA A 85 -4.82 -2.12 3.24
N TYR A 86 -5.41 -3.04 2.46
CA TYR A 86 -4.78 -3.59 1.27
C TYR A 86 -4.53 -2.51 0.22
N VAL A 87 -5.54 -1.70 -0.10
CA VAL A 87 -5.42 -0.61 -1.09
C VAL A 87 -4.35 0.40 -0.67
N ILE A 88 -4.34 0.82 0.61
CA ILE A 88 -3.34 1.78 1.12
C ILE A 88 -1.93 1.22 0.96
N ARG A 89 -1.69 -0.03 1.36
CA ARG A 89 -0.37 -0.66 1.19
C ARG A 89 0.05 -0.74 -0.27
N LYS A 90 -0.85 -1.17 -1.16
CA LYS A 90 -0.54 -1.29 -2.59
C LYS A 90 -0.30 0.05 -3.25
N SER A 91 -1.01 1.09 -2.83
CA SER A 91 -0.73 2.46 -3.27
C SER A 91 0.66 2.92 -2.80
N ALA A 92 1.04 2.63 -1.56
CA ALA A 92 2.38 2.96 -1.06
C ALA A 92 3.48 2.31 -1.91
N HIS A 93 3.39 1.00 -2.16
CA HIS A 93 4.33 0.28 -3.03
C HIS A 93 4.38 0.87 -4.44
N PHE A 94 3.23 1.17 -5.04
CA PHE A 94 3.17 1.83 -6.34
C PHE A 94 4.00 3.13 -6.37
N PHE A 95 3.85 3.99 -5.37
CA PHE A 95 4.61 5.23 -5.27
C PHE A 95 6.09 5.00 -4.95
N GLU A 96 6.42 4.04 -4.11
CA GLU A 96 7.79 3.68 -3.75
C GLU A 96 8.59 3.22 -4.97
N TYR A 97 8.02 2.36 -5.80
CA TYR A 97 8.66 1.87 -7.02
C TYR A 97 8.67 2.92 -8.14
N GLY A 98 7.64 3.78 -8.22
CA GLY A 98 7.65 4.94 -9.11
C GLY A 98 8.77 5.91 -8.79
N LEU A 99 8.96 6.23 -7.50
CA LEU A 99 10.07 7.08 -7.07
C LEU A 99 11.43 6.43 -7.31
N LEU A 100 11.56 5.11 -7.11
CA LEU A 100 12.78 4.38 -7.43
C LEU A 100 13.14 4.49 -8.92
N ALA A 101 12.17 4.27 -9.80
CA ALA A 101 12.39 4.38 -11.25
C ALA A 101 12.82 5.80 -11.65
N MET A 102 12.21 6.82 -11.05
CA MET A 102 12.58 8.22 -11.27
C MET A 102 14.01 8.52 -10.79
N LEU A 103 14.40 8.07 -9.62
CA LEU A 103 15.77 8.27 -9.09
C LEU A 103 16.81 7.59 -9.99
N LEU A 104 16.55 6.35 -10.41
CA LEU A 104 17.39 5.62 -11.36
C LEU A 104 17.51 6.35 -12.70
N ALA A 105 16.40 6.88 -13.22
CA ALA A 105 16.41 7.65 -14.47
C ALA A 105 17.27 8.92 -14.35
N ILE A 106 17.21 9.61 -13.20
CA ILE A 106 18.08 10.77 -12.93
C ILE A 106 19.55 10.35 -12.87
N ASP A 107 19.86 9.23 -12.19
CA ASP A 107 21.24 8.73 -12.10
C ASP A 107 21.80 8.40 -13.50
N PHE A 108 21.06 7.68 -14.33
CA PHE A 108 21.46 7.37 -15.70
C PHE A 108 21.56 8.60 -16.60
N TYR A 109 20.69 9.59 -16.41
CA TYR A 109 20.80 10.87 -17.10
C TYR A 109 22.09 11.63 -16.71
N LEU A 110 22.43 11.68 -15.42
CA LEU A 110 23.63 12.35 -14.92
C LEU A 110 24.93 11.71 -15.42
N ILE A 111 24.94 10.41 -15.70
CA ILE A 111 26.09 9.72 -16.32
C ILE A 111 26.07 9.75 -17.85
N LYS A 112 25.13 10.52 -18.45
CA LYS A 112 25.00 10.77 -19.89
C LYS A 112 24.67 9.53 -20.71
N GLN A 113 23.82 8.65 -20.21
CA GLN A 113 23.27 7.54 -21.00
C GLN A 113 22.32 8.07 -22.09
N SER A 114 22.13 7.27 -23.15
CA SER A 114 21.13 7.57 -24.18
C SER A 114 19.72 7.50 -23.59
N ARG A 115 18.75 8.25 -24.13
CA ARG A 115 17.36 8.26 -23.64
C ARG A 115 16.75 6.87 -23.57
N LEU A 116 17.00 6.03 -24.57
CA LEU A 116 16.52 4.66 -24.60
C LEU A 116 17.12 3.81 -23.47
N ASN A 117 18.44 3.93 -23.25
CA ASN A 117 19.12 3.21 -22.18
C ASN A 117 18.65 3.66 -20.80
N ILE A 118 18.37 4.97 -20.60
CA ILE A 118 17.80 5.48 -19.33
C ILE A 118 16.51 4.75 -19.02
N VAL A 119 15.57 4.69 -19.96
CA VAL A 119 14.29 4.03 -19.75
C VAL A 119 14.48 2.54 -19.49
N ILE A 120 15.23 1.85 -20.35
CA ILE A 120 15.42 0.40 -20.25
C ILE A 120 16.07 0.02 -18.91
N TYR A 121 17.17 0.69 -18.54
CA TYR A 121 17.90 0.34 -17.32
C TYR A 121 17.11 0.69 -16.05
N SER A 122 16.44 1.84 -16.03
CA SER A 122 15.62 2.22 -14.87
C SER A 122 14.48 1.23 -14.65
N LEU A 123 13.74 0.88 -15.70
CA LEU A 123 12.65 -0.09 -15.62
C LEU A 123 13.16 -1.49 -15.28
N PHE A 124 14.26 -1.91 -15.88
CA PHE A 124 14.82 -3.24 -15.62
C PHE A 124 15.28 -3.40 -14.16
N ILE A 125 16.01 -2.42 -13.63
CA ILE A 125 16.46 -2.46 -12.23
C ILE A 125 15.27 -2.38 -11.29
N THR A 126 14.27 -1.53 -11.56
CA THR A 126 13.06 -1.45 -10.75
C THR A 126 12.30 -2.77 -10.75
N LEU A 127 12.17 -3.43 -11.89
CA LEU A 127 11.57 -4.77 -11.98
C LEU A 127 12.33 -5.80 -11.17
N LEU A 128 13.67 -5.80 -11.25
CA LEU A 128 14.51 -6.71 -10.45
C LEU A 128 14.31 -6.46 -8.94
N CYS A 129 14.20 -5.21 -8.53
CA CYS A 129 13.91 -4.87 -7.13
C CYS A 129 12.53 -5.36 -6.69
N ALA A 130 11.49 -5.17 -7.52
CA ALA A 130 10.15 -5.65 -7.23
C ALA A 130 10.08 -7.18 -7.11
N VAL A 131 10.73 -7.90 -8.05
CA VAL A 131 10.83 -9.36 -7.98
C VAL A 131 11.64 -9.81 -6.76
N GLY A 132 12.74 -9.12 -6.46
CA GLY A 132 13.59 -9.44 -5.31
C GLY A 132 12.89 -9.22 -3.97
N ASP A 133 12.13 -8.15 -3.84
CA ASP A 133 11.33 -7.86 -2.65
C ASP A 133 10.26 -8.92 -2.43
N GLU A 134 9.48 -9.26 -3.46
CA GLU A 134 8.45 -10.27 -3.40
C GLU A 134 9.01 -11.67 -3.11
N PHE A 135 10.17 -11.99 -3.72
CA PHE A 135 10.90 -13.22 -3.43
C PHE A 135 11.34 -13.27 -1.97
N TYR A 136 11.89 -12.18 -1.44
CA TYR A 136 12.28 -12.07 -0.03
C TYR A 136 11.07 -12.23 0.90
N GLN A 137 9.95 -11.59 0.59
CA GLN A 137 8.69 -11.72 1.35
C GLN A 137 8.22 -13.17 1.44
N SER A 138 8.45 -13.99 0.41
CA SER A 138 8.10 -15.41 0.42
C SER A 138 8.86 -16.20 1.49
N PHE A 139 10.13 -15.84 1.80
CA PHE A 139 10.92 -16.49 2.83
C PHE A 139 10.48 -16.14 4.25
N ILE A 140 9.96 -14.95 4.47
CA ILE A 140 9.49 -14.51 5.79
C ILE A 140 8.01 -14.85 6.05
N GLY A 141 7.39 -15.67 5.19
CA GLY A 141 6.02 -16.15 5.39
C GLY A 141 4.92 -15.15 5.02
N ARG A 142 5.24 -14.08 4.29
CA ARG A 142 4.28 -13.04 3.84
C ARG A 142 3.57 -13.41 2.55
N GLY A 143 3.48 -14.58 2.11
CA GLY A 143 2.75 -14.97 0.90
C GLY A 143 3.12 -14.14 -0.34
N SER A 144 3.92 -14.68 -1.22
CA SER A 144 4.33 -14.05 -2.48
C SER A 144 3.23 -14.15 -3.54
N ASN A 145 2.97 -13.06 -4.26
CA ASN A 145 1.98 -13.04 -5.32
C ASN A 145 2.49 -12.25 -6.54
N VAL A 146 2.49 -12.89 -7.69
CA VAL A 146 2.86 -12.25 -8.99
C VAL A 146 2.07 -10.95 -9.24
N ARG A 147 0.83 -10.89 -8.75
CA ARG A 147 0.00 -9.68 -8.85
C ARG A 147 0.64 -8.47 -8.15
N ASP A 148 1.37 -8.70 -7.07
CA ASP A 148 2.02 -7.65 -6.31
C ASP A 148 3.20 -7.07 -7.09
N ILE A 149 4.00 -7.91 -7.75
CA ILE A 149 5.06 -7.48 -8.67
C ILE A 149 4.50 -6.58 -9.79
N VAL A 150 3.33 -6.93 -10.34
CA VAL A 150 2.68 -6.13 -11.39
C VAL A 150 2.26 -4.75 -10.88
N ILE A 151 1.72 -4.67 -9.66
CA ILE A 151 1.33 -3.40 -9.05
C ILE A 151 2.56 -2.53 -8.81
N ASP A 152 3.60 -3.09 -8.20
CA ASP A 152 4.85 -2.40 -7.89
C ASP A 152 5.52 -1.88 -9.18
N PHE A 153 5.63 -2.73 -10.20
CA PHE A 153 6.20 -2.35 -11.48
C PHE A 153 5.34 -1.35 -12.26
N SER A 154 4.00 -1.36 -12.08
CA SER A 154 3.13 -0.36 -12.72
C SER A 154 3.42 1.06 -12.22
N GLY A 155 3.88 1.22 -10.98
CA GLY A 155 4.37 2.50 -10.48
C GLY A 155 5.57 3.03 -11.23
N ALA A 156 6.46 2.16 -11.71
CA ALA A 156 7.62 2.55 -12.51
C ALA A 156 7.27 2.97 -13.95
N LEU A 157 6.12 2.53 -14.46
CA LEU A 157 5.67 2.85 -15.83
C LEU A 157 4.92 4.19 -15.91
N PHE A 158 4.54 4.79 -14.78
CA PHE A 158 3.77 6.01 -14.69
C PHE A 158 4.67 7.22 -14.54
#